data_1370b63a33d67961ca34c31e9be5a021
#
_entry.id   1370b63a33d67961ca34c31e9be5a021
#
_cell.length_a   1.000
_cell.length_b   1.000
_cell.length_c   1.000
_cell.angle_alpha   90.00
_cell.angle_beta   90.00
_cell.angle_gamma   90.00
#
_symmetry.space_group_name_H-M   'P 1'
#
loop_
_entity.id
_entity.type
_entity.pdbx_description
1 polymer ?
#
loop_
_entity_poly.entity_id
_entity_poly.type
_entity_poly.pdbx_seq_one_letter_code
_entity_poly.pdbx_strand_id
1 'polypeptide(L)'
;MAFLSIIRRWHKREHVPIREMSRRLGVSRNTIRKYLRSDQIEPKFRVPDRPSKLDPYAEKLATWLRREGTRPRKQRRTVKHLYGDLVSLGYDGSYNRVAAFARAWKEECKLLQQTAGRGTFVPLSFAPGEAFPFDWSEDFAVIGSTRVKLQVAHTKLCYSRAFIIRAYLLQTHEMLFDAHNHAFRALGGVPRRGIYDNMSTAVDKVGRGKERSVNLRFQAMTSHYLFEPDFCNRAAGWEKGQVEKNVQDARHRLWQSMPPFETLDALNDWLEQRCRELWEQRLCPWWWCRRPLISWLA
;
A
#
# COMPACT_ATOMS: atom_id res chain seq x y z
N MET A 1 -23.04 10.43 7.98
CA MET A 1 -23.39 11.14 6.72
C MET A 1 -23.38 12.64 6.99
N ALA A 2 -22.69 13.40 6.15
CA ALA A 2 -22.60 14.84 6.31
C ALA A 2 -24.00 15.49 6.16
N PHE A 3 -24.35 16.37 7.06
CA PHE A 3 -25.65 17.07 7.14
C PHE A 3 -26.07 17.72 5.80
N LEU A 4 -25.13 18.31 5.07
CA LEU A 4 -25.40 18.95 3.78
C LEU A 4 -25.73 17.95 2.66
N SER A 5 -25.20 16.73 2.71
CA SER A 5 -25.53 15.69 1.72
C SER A 5 -26.99 15.23 1.83
N ILE A 6 -27.53 15.21 3.06
CA ILE A 6 -28.94 14.89 3.32
C ILE A 6 -29.85 15.97 2.71
N ILE A 7 -29.56 17.27 2.95
CA ILE A 7 -30.33 18.40 2.41
C ILE A 7 -30.34 18.35 0.87
N ARG A 8 -29.17 18.10 0.24
CA ARG A 8 -29.07 18.03 -1.22
C ARG A 8 -29.80 16.82 -1.80
N ARG A 9 -29.70 15.65 -1.14
CA ARG A 9 -30.44 14.46 -1.55
C ARG A 9 -31.94 14.68 -1.50
N TRP A 10 -32.45 15.20 -0.40
CA TRP A 10 -33.89 15.51 -0.24
C TRP A 10 -34.39 16.52 -1.26
N HIS A 11 -33.58 17.54 -1.58
CA HIS A 11 -33.96 18.53 -2.57
C HIS A 11 -33.89 18.00 -4.01
N LYS A 12 -32.78 17.39 -4.40
CA LYS A 12 -32.51 17.04 -5.80
C LYS A 12 -33.08 15.67 -6.24
N ARG A 13 -33.18 14.71 -5.33
CA ARG A 13 -33.68 13.35 -5.64
C ARG A 13 -35.08 13.07 -5.16
N GLU A 14 -35.40 13.51 -3.94
CA GLU A 14 -36.67 13.21 -3.28
C GLU A 14 -37.68 14.35 -3.42
N HIS A 15 -37.27 15.47 -4.03
CA HIS A 15 -38.09 16.67 -4.28
C HIS A 15 -38.85 17.19 -3.03
N VAL A 16 -38.27 16.98 -1.82
CA VAL A 16 -38.88 17.43 -0.55
C VAL A 16 -38.90 18.95 -0.50
N PRO A 17 -40.05 19.58 -0.23
CA PRO A 17 -40.17 21.05 -0.11
C PRO A 17 -39.27 21.61 1.01
N ILE A 18 -38.67 22.79 0.77
CA ILE A 18 -37.78 23.45 1.75
C ILE A 18 -38.49 23.68 3.11
N ARG A 19 -39.81 23.92 3.10
CA ARG A 19 -40.61 24.07 4.32
C ARG A 19 -40.60 22.79 5.16
N GLU A 20 -40.74 21.66 4.52
CA GLU A 20 -40.73 20.35 5.17
C GLU A 20 -39.33 19.97 5.67
N MET A 21 -38.26 20.24 4.88
CA MET A 21 -36.90 20.09 5.33
C MET A 21 -36.58 20.94 6.56
N SER A 22 -37.07 22.21 6.57
CA SER A 22 -36.91 23.10 7.71
C SER A 22 -37.58 22.56 8.97
N ARG A 23 -38.76 21.95 8.83
CA ARG A 23 -39.48 21.32 9.95
C ARG A 23 -38.77 20.10 10.48
N ARG A 24 -38.29 19.21 9.58
CA ARG A 24 -37.63 17.95 9.95
C ARG A 24 -36.25 18.16 10.58
N LEU A 25 -35.50 19.15 10.12
CA LEU A 25 -34.15 19.42 10.56
C LEU A 25 -34.03 20.48 11.66
N GLY A 26 -35.08 21.15 12.00
CA GLY A 26 -35.05 22.27 12.95
C GLY A 26 -34.21 23.48 12.51
N VAL A 27 -33.97 23.62 11.19
CA VAL A 27 -33.06 24.64 10.61
C VAL A 27 -33.87 25.64 9.80
N SER A 28 -33.49 26.93 9.85
CA SER A 28 -34.22 27.99 9.13
C SER A 28 -34.23 27.74 7.61
N ARG A 29 -35.34 28.13 6.95
CA ARG A 29 -35.46 28.02 5.49
C ARG A 29 -34.35 28.77 4.74
N ASN A 30 -33.90 29.90 5.28
CA ASN A 30 -32.82 30.69 4.70
C ASN A 30 -31.46 29.95 4.80
N THR A 31 -31.22 29.26 5.90
CA THR A 31 -30.01 28.41 6.08
C THR A 31 -29.99 27.25 5.07
N ILE A 32 -31.16 26.60 4.87
CA ILE A 32 -31.28 25.52 3.86
C ILE A 32 -31.02 26.07 2.45
N ARG A 33 -31.62 27.21 2.08
CA ARG A 33 -31.36 27.86 0.77
C ARG A 33 -29.89 28.22 0.59
N LYS A 34 -29.24 28.75 1.64
CA LYS A 34 -27.80 29.05 1.63
C LYS A 34 -26.98 27.80 1.34
N TYR A 35 -27.25 26.65 1.99
CA TYR A 35 -26.54 25.39 1.79
C TYR A 35 -26.84 24.77 0.43
N LEU A 36 -28.02 24.89 -0.12
CA LEU A 36 -28.35 24.42 -1.46
C LEU A 36 -27.61 25.19 -2.57
N ARG A 37 -27.32 26.49 -2.34
CA ARG A 37 -26.56 27.34 -3.27
C ARG A 37 -25.06 27.22 -3.12
N SER A 38 -24.54 26.71 -1.99
CA SER A 38 -23.10 26.57 -1.74
C SER A 38 -22.62 25.21 -2.17
N ASP A 39 -21.38 25.13 -2.70
CA ASP A 39 -20.71 23.87 -3.04
C ASP A 39 -19.99 23.23 -1.84
N GLN A 40 -20.12 23.80 -0.66
CA GLN A 40 -19.49 23.28 0.56
C GLN A 40 -20.03 21.90 0.92
N ILE A 41 -19.13 20.98 1.26
CA ILE A 41 -19.49 19.61 1.67
C ILE A 41 -19.95 19.58 3.13
N GLU A 42 -19.35 20.43 3.98
CA GLU A 42 -19.68 20.55 5.40
C GLU A 42 -19.78 22.01 5.84
N PRO A 43 -20.67 22.34 6.81
CA PRO A 43 -20.71 23.68 7.39
C PRO A 43 -19.39 23.93 8.14
N LYS A 44 -18.62 24.92 7.70
CA LYS A 44 -17.40 25.36 8.40
C LYS A 44 -17.64 26.75 8.98
N PHE A 45 -17.38 26.90 10.29
CA PHE A 45 -17.31 28.22 10.90
C PHE A 45 -15.99 28.87 10.48
N ARG A 46 -16.06 30.02 9.80
CA ARG A 46 -14.87 30.76 9.39
C ARG A 46 -14.49 31.68 10.57
N VAL A 47 -13.46 31.24 11.31
CA VAL A 47 -12.84 32.08 12.31
C VAL A 47 -12.09 33.20 11.57
N PRO A 48 -12.33 34.48 11.93
CA PRO A 48 -11.56 35.59 11.36
C PRO A 48 -10.07 35.41 11.64
N ASP A 49 -9.26 35.57 10.59
CA ASP A 49 -7.81 35.48 10.71
C ASP A 49 -7.29 36.68 11.50
N ARG A 50 -6.89 36.47 12.74
CA ARG A 50 -6.35 37.51 13.60
C ARG A 50 -4.83 37.43 13.58
N PRO A 51 -4.11 38.51 13.23
CA PRO A 51 -2.65 38.51 13.22
C PRO A 51 -2.12 38.12 14.60
N SER A 52 -1.17 37.21 14.60
CA SER A 52 -0.53 36.69 15.81
C SER A 52 0.82 37.38 16.00
N LYS A 53 1.21 37.65 17.24
CA LYS A 53 2.56 38.13 17.58
C LYS A 53 3.67 37.17 17.09
N LEU A 54 3.32 35.92 16.78
CA LEU A 54 4.25 34.91 16.27
C LEU A 54 4.46 35.01 14.74
N ASP A 55 3.53 35.64 14.00
CA ASP A 55 3.59 35.67 12.54
C ASP A 55 4.91 36.19 11.97
N PRO A 56 5.52 37.27 12.51
CA PRO A 56 6.83 37.74 12.04
C PRO A 56 7.98 36.73 12.25
N TYR A 57 7.79 35.80 13.17
CA TYR A 57 8.81 34.79 13.54
C TYR A 57 8.47 33.40 13.01
N ALA A 58 7.32 33.21 12.37
CA ALA A 58 6.80 31.91 11.96
C ALA A 58 7.74 31.20 10.97
N GLU A 59 8.22 31.90 9.97
CA GLU A 59 9.13 31.35 8.96
C GLU A 59 10.48 30.94 9.58
N LYS A 60 11.01 31.75 10.48
CA LYS A 60 12.26 31.47 11.20
C LYS A 60 12.11 30.25 12.10
N LEU A 61 11.01 30.16 12.82
CA LEU A 61 10.67 28.99 13.67
C LEU A 61 10.51 27.73 12.82
N ALA A 62 9.83 27.80 11.68
CA ALA A 62 9.68 26.69 10.74
C ALA A 62 11.04 26.19 10.22
N THR A 63 11.95 27.13 9.88
CA THR A 63 13.31 26.79 9.45
C THR A 63 14.09 26.09 10.54
N TRP A 64 13.99 26.54 11.80
CA TRP A 64 14.63 25.87 12.93
C TRP A 64 14.06 24.48 13.16
N LEU A 65 12.75 24.30 13.08
CA LEU A 65 12.09 23.00 13.23
C LEU A 65 12.53 22.01 12.13
N ARG A 66 12.71 22.46 10.88
CA ARG A 66 13.28 21.64 9.79
C ARG A 66 14.69 21.19 10.12
N ARG A 67 15.53 22.12 10.55
CA ARG A 67 16.94 21.85 10.91
C ARG A 67 17.05 20.88 12.09
N GLU A 68 16.20 21.03 13.09
CA GLU A 68 16.13 20.06 14.22
C GLU A 68 15.62 18.69 13.76
N GLY A 69 14.73 18.63 12.76
CA GLY A 69 14.23 17.37 12.18
C GLY A 69 15.33 16.48 11.61
N THR A 70 16.38 17.07 11.03
CA THR A 70 17.53 16.36 10.43
C THR A 70 18.57 15.89 11.45
N ARG A 71 18.55 16.41 12.69
CA ARG A 71 19.51 16.04 13.73
C ARG A 71 19.16 14.73 14.42
N PRO A 72 20.13 13.99 14.96
CA PRO A 72 19.89 12.84 15.82
C PRO A 72 19.04 13.22 17.04
N ARG A 73 18.14 12.35 17.49
CA ARG A 73 17.17 12.62 18.56
C ARG A 73 17.80 13.19 19.83
N LYS A 74 18.99 12.71 20.21
CA LYS A 74 19.73 13.18 21.41
C LYS A 74 20.27 14.60 21.30
N GLN A 75 20.42 15.15 20.09
CA GLN A 75 21.00 16.47 19.80
C GLN A 75 19.95 17.52 19.42
N ARG A 76 18.66 17.13 19.39
CA ARG A 76 17.57 18.05 19.03
C ARG A 76 17.28 19.01 20.17
N ARG A 77 17.19 20.30 19.84
CA ARG A 77 16.71 21.32 20.77
C ARG A 77 15.23 21.08 21.09
N THR A 78 14.87 21.32 22.35
CA THR A 78 13.46 21.25 22.75
C THR A 78 12.70 22.49 22.29
N VAL A 79 11.36 22.41 22.19
CA VAL A 79 10.53 23.58 21.86
C VAL A 79 10.74 24.72 22.88
N LYS A 80 11.08 24.37 24.13
CA LYS A 80 11.39 25.36 25.18
C LYS A 80 12.68 26.14 24.88
N HIS A 81 13.70 25.49 24.33
CA HIS A 81 14.93 26.20 23.88
C HIS A 81 14.65 27.10 22.68
N LEU A 82 13.86 26.61 21.69
CA LEU A 82 13.45 27.42 20.53
C LEU A 82 12.62 28.65 20.96
N TYR A 83 11.79 28.52 21.99
CA TYR A 83 11.08 29.64 22.58
C TYR A 83 12.05 30.66 23.21
N GLY A 84 13.05 30.20 24.00
CA GLY A 84 14.09 31.07 24.55
C GLY A 84 14.86 31.84 23.48
N ASP A 85 15.21 31.15 22.38
CA ASP A 85 15.87 31.78 21.23
C ASP A 85 14.96 32.84 20.54
N LEU A 86 13.63 32.62 20.49
CA LEU A 86 12.66 33.62 19.99
C LEU A 86 12.55 34.84 20.91
N VAL A 87 12.54 34.61 22.23
CA VAL A 87 12.50 35.71 23.24
C VAL A 87 13.74 36.59 23.11
N SER A 88 14.92 36.00 22.95
CA SER A 88 16.16 36.77 22.71
C SER A 88 16.15 37.55 21.38
N LEU A 89 15.30 37.21 20.44
CA LEU A 89 15.06 37.96 19.19
C LEU A 89 13.92 39.00 19.29
N GLY A 90 13.37 39.21 20.52
CA GLY A 90 12.34 40.21 20.76
C GLY A 90 10.90 39.67 20.71
N TYR A 91 10.69 38.34 20.72
CA TYR A 91 9.35 37.79 20.81
C TYR A 91 8.78 37.91 22.23
N ASP A 92 7.68 38.64 22.40
CA ASP A 92 6.99 38.92 23.67
C ASP A 92 5.70 38.07 23.88
N GLY A 93 5.51 37.05 23.06
CA GLY A 93 4.33 36.16 23.13
C GLY A 93 4.52 34.96 24.04
N SER A 94 3.44 34.20 24.26
CA SER A 94 3.46 33.06 25.17
C SER A 94 4.11 31.80 24.57
N TYR A 95 4.74 30.99 25.43
CA TYR A 95 5.26 29.68 25.09
C TYR A 95 4.21 28.77 24.44
N ASN A 96 2.96 28.80 24.93
CA ASN A 96 1.88 27.96 24.42
C ASN A 96 1.59 28.18 22.93
N ARG A 97 1.74 29.42 22.43
CA ARG A 97 1.60 29.75 21.02
C ARG A 97 2.72 29.12 20.19
N VAL A 98 3.96 29.19 20.64
CA VAL A 98 5.11 28.56 19.98
C VAL A 98 4.97 27.03 19.99
N ALA A 99 4.53 26.45 21.11
CA ALA A 99 4.29 25.01 21.22
C ALA A 99 3.13 24.54 20.33
N ALA A 100 2.07 25.33 20.20
CA ALA A 100 0.94 25.03 19.29
C ALA A 100 1.39 25.08 17.81
N PHE A 101 2.15 26.12 17.43
CA PHE A 101 2.73 26.23 16.10
C PHE A 101 3.63 25.04 15.79
N ALA A 102 4.54 24.66 16.71
CA ALA A 102 5.46 23.54 16.49
C ALA A 102 4.72 22.20 16.36
N ARG A 103 3.58 22.01 17.05
CA ARG A 103 2.72 20.82 16.88
C ARG A 103 2.05 20.82 15.51
N ALA A 104 1.37 21.91 15.15
CA ALA A 104 0.70 22.04 13.87
C ALA A 104 1.67 21.85 12.70
N TRP A 105 2.85 22.47 12.76
CA TRP A 105 3.90 22.32 11.76
C TRP A 105 4.39 20.87 11.62
N LYS A 106 4.60 20.15 12.75
CA LYS A 106 4.99 18.73 12.72
C LYS A 106 3.91 17.85 12.12
N GLU A 107 2.64 18.12 12.40
CA GLU A 107 1.52 17.40 11.82
C GLU A 107 1.41 17.67 10.32
N GLU A 108 1.56 18.91 9.90
CA GLU A 108 1.58 19.30 8.49
C GLU A 108 2.74 18.65 7.74
N CYS A 109 3.96 18.67 8.29
CA CYS A 109 5.12 17.98 7.72
C CYS A 109 4.90 16.45 7.65
N LYS A 110 4.27 15.86 8.66
CA LYS A 110 3.92 14.44 8.67
C LYS A 110 2.86 14.11 7.60
N LEU A 111 1.85 14.96 7.45
CA LEU A 111 0.85 14.87 6.38
C LEU A 111 1.50 15.04 4.99
N LEU A 112 2.37 16.04 4.82
CA LEU A 112 3.11 16.25 3.58
C LEU A 112 4.05 15.10 3.26
N GLN A 113 4.74 14.52 4.25
CA GLN A 113 5.54 13.30 4.07
C GLN A 113 4.69 12.07 3.76
N GLN A 114 3.49 11.99 4.33
CA GLN A 114 2.53 10.94 4.02
C GLN A 114 1.88 11.13 2.64
N THR A 115 1.75 12.36 2.16
CA THR A 115 1.19 12.68 0.84
C THR A 115 2.26 12.85 -0.24
N ALA A 116 3.46 13.30 0.07
CA ALA A 116 4.57 13.51 -0.88
C ALA A 116 5.26 12.22 -1.37
N GLY A 117 4.85 11.05 -0.92
CA GLY A 117 5.31 9.75 -1.42
C GLY A 117 4.18 8.79 -1.75
N ARG A 118 2.95 9.18 -1.43
CA ARG A 118 1.74 8.46 -1.77
C ARG A 118 0.94 9.35 -2.72
N GLY A 119 1.20 9.18 -4.02
CA GLY A 119 0.17 9.45 -4.99
C GLY A 119 -1.13 8.89 -4.42
N THR A 120 -2.25 9.53 -4.64
CA THR A 120 -3.59 9.14 -4.19
C THR A 120 -3.65 7.62 -4.13
N PHE A 121 -3.84 7.03 -2.94
CA PHE A 121 -3.99 5.59 -2.82
C PHE A 121 -5.31 5.23 -3.50
N VAL A 122 -5.24 5.05 -4.80
CA VAL A 122 -6.30 4.39 -5.56
C VAL A 122 -6.15 2.92 -5.20
N PRO A 123 -7.12 2.29 -4.52
CA PRO A 123 -7.09 0.86 -4.29
C PRO A 123 -6.89 0.20 -5.65
N LEU A 124 -5.78 -0.52 -5.83
CA LEU A 124 -5.53 -1.26 -7.06
C LEU A 124 -6.61 -2.35 -7.14
N SER A 125 -7.64 -2.08 -7.92
CA SER A 125 -8.68 -3.03 -8.27
C SER A 125 -8.21 -3.79 -9.50
N PHE A 126 -8.07 -5.09 -9.38
CA PHE A 126 -7.67 -5.97 -10.47
C PHE A 126 -8.87 -6.80 -10.90
N ALA A 127 -9.02 -7.02 -12.21
CA ALA A 127 -9.97 -7.98 -12.74
C ALA A 127 -9.49 -9.44 -12.51
N PRO A 128 -10.37 -10.44 -12.56
CA PRO A 128 -9.97 -11.85 -12.53
C PRO A 128 -8.93 -12.14 -13.63
N GLY A 129 -7.82 -12.80 -13.27
CA GLY A 129 -6.76 -13.14 -14.20
C GLY A 129 -5.96 -11.97 -14.78
N GLU A 130 -6.13 -10.75 -14.27
CA GLU A 130 -5.42 -9.59 -14.80
C GLU A 130 -3.93 -9.61 -14.46
N ALA A 131 -3.56 -9.84 -13.19
CA ALA A 131 -2.17 -9.70 -12.80
C ALA A 131 -1.76 -10.66 -11.66
N PHE A 132 -0.47 -10.97 -11.64
CA PHE A 132 0.21 -11.67 -10.54
C PHE A 132 1.54 -11.01 -10.23
N PRO A 133 1.88 -10.71 -8.98
CA PRO A 133 3.22 -10.42 -8.52
C PRO A 133 4.02 -11.71 -8.33
N PHE A 134 5.31 -11.61 -8.66
CA PHE A 134 6.32 -12.64 -8.42
C PHE A 134 7.47 -12.05 -7.61
N ASP A 135 7.96 -12.80 -6.62
CA ASP A 135 9.13 -12.41 -5.83
C ASP A 135 9.90 -13.64 -5.32
N TRP A 136 11.18 -13.43 -5.00
CA TRP A 136 12.01 -14.38 -4.33
C TRP A 136 12.20 -14.02 -2.86
N SER A 137 12.22 -15.02 -1.98
CA SER A 137 12.69 -14.87 -0.60
C SER A 137 13.72 -15.93 -0.25
N GLU A 138 14.49 -15.65 0.81
CA GLU A 138 15.42 -16.63 1.38
C GLU A 138 14.85 -17.16 2.68
N ASP A 139 14.75 -18.48 2.79
CA ASP A 139 14.29 -19.16 3.99
C ASP A 139 15.10 -20.44 4.24
N PHE A 140 14.89 -21.09 5.39
CA PHE A 140 15.63 -22.30 5.77
C PHE A 140 14.65 -23.43 6.03
N ALA A 141 15.02 -24.65 5.59
CA ALA A 141 14.30 -25.88 5.93
C ALA A 141 15.28 -26.95 6.39
N VAL A 142 14.76 -27.94 7.09
CA VAL A 142 15.53 -29.17 7.43
C VAL A 142 15.20 -30.25 6.39
N ILE A 143 16.19 -30.63 5.60
CA ILE A 143 16.08 -31.65 4.55
C ILE A 143 17.14 -32.71 4.82
N GLY A 144 16.75 -33.98 4.94
CA GLY A 144 17.65 -35.06 5.23
C GLY A 144 18.49 -34.79 6.49
N SER A 145 17.89 -34.31 7.57
CA SER A 145 18.53 -33.93 8.83
C SER A 145 19.51 -32.74 8.76
N THR A 146 19.64 -32.09 7.62
CA THR A 146 20.53 -30.93 7.44
C THR A 146 19.69 -29.64 7.25
N ARG A 147 20.11 -28.55 7.89
CA ARG A 147 19.53 -27.24 7.67
C ARG A 147 20.06 -26.64 6.38
N VAL A 148 19.17 -26.52 5.39
CA VAL A 148 19.48 -26.02 4.04
C VAL A 148 18.90 -24.63 3.86
N LYS A 149 19.69 -23.71 3.28
CA LYS A 149 19.22 -22.40 2.82
C LYS A 149 18.53 -22.58 1.48
N LEU A 150 17.31 -22.08 1.37
CA LEU A 150 16.48 -22.22 0.19
C LEU A 150 16.13 -20.85 -0.39
N GLN A 151 16.00 -20.81 -1.70
CA GLN A 151 15.42 -19.72 -2.46
C GLN A 151 13.96 -20.04 -2.73
N VAL A 152 13.06 -19.18 -2.27
CA VAL A 152 11.64 -19.46 -2.27
C VAL A 152 10.94 -18.54 -3.25
N ALA A 153 10.33 -19.12 -4.28
CA ALA A 153 9.53 -18.40 -5.27
C ALA A 153 8.11 -18.19 -4.75
N HIS A 154 7.62 -16.97 -4.81
CA HIS A 154 6.27 -16.58 -4.43
C HIS A 154 5.51 -16.06 -5.64
N THR A 155 4.44 -16.73 -6.03
CA THR A 155 3.49 -16.25 -7.05
C THR A 155 2.12 -16.06 -6.44
N LYS A 156 1.47 -14.91 -6.65
CA LYS A 156 0.17 -14.58 -6.06
C LYS A 156 -0.74 -13.92 -7.06
N LEU A 157 -2.01 -14.27 -7.12
CA LEU A 157 -3.00 -13.57 -7.92
C LEU A 157 -3.44 -12.27 -7.25
N CYS A 158 -3.49 -11.18 -8.00
CA CYS A 158 -3.91 -9.89 -7.48
C CYS A 158 -5.40 -9.86 -7.10
N TYR A 159 -6.25 -10.51 -7.85
CA TYR A 159 -7.71 -10.55 -7.62
C TYR A 159 -8.11 -11.51 -6.49
N SER A 160 -7.92 -12.82 -6.70
CA SER A 160 -8.37 -13.85 -5.76
C SER A 160 -7.50 -13.98 -4.51
N ARG A 161 -6.28 -13.41 -4.53
CA ARG A 161 -5.26 -13.57 -3.49
C ARG A 161 -4.77 -15.01 -3.30
N ALA A 162 -5.13 -15.92 -4.19
CA ALA A 162 -4.53 -17.24 -4.24
C ALA A 162 -3.03 -17.13 -4.52
N PHE A 163 -2.24 -17.97 -3.90
CA PHE A 163 -0.79 -17.92 -4.02
C PHE A 163 -0.20 -19.31 -4.06
N ILE A 164 0.93 -19.45 -4.74
CA ILE A 164 1.77 -20.65 -4.76
C ILE A 164 3.16 -20.29 -4.30
N ILE A 165 3.76 -21.18 -3.53
CA ILE A 165 5.10 -21.08 -3.03
C ILE A 165 5.86 -22.36 -3.42
N ARG A 166 7.08 -22.20 -3.93
CA ARG A 166 7.94 -23.30 -4.30
C ARG A 166 9.39 -23.01 -3.91
N ALA A 167 10.07 -23.99 -3.35
CA ALA A 167 11.43 -23.87 -2.83
C ALA A 167 12.45 -24.45 -3.81
N TYR A 168 13.61 -23.81 -3.89
CA TYR A 168 14.73 -24.17 -4.74
C TYR A 168 16.05 -23.98 -4.00
N LEU A 169 17.12 -24.59 -4.51
CA LEU A 169 18.46 -24.41 -3.94
C LEU A 169 19.11 -23.10 -4.43
N LEU A 170 18.78 -22.65 -5.64
CA LEU A 170 19.37 -21.48 -6.29
C LEU A 170 18.29 -20.61 -6.96
N GLN A 171 18.68 -19.43 -7.48
CA GLN A 171 17.85 -18.55 -8.30
C GLN A 171 18.38 -18.52 -9.73
N THR A 172 18.26 -19.62 -10.46
CA THR A 172 18.61 -19.65 -11.90
C THR A 172 17.40 -19.38 -12.78
N HIS A 173 17.63 -19.21 -14.09
CA HIS A 173 16.53 -19.08 -15.06
C HIS A 173 15.66 -20.33 -15.12
N GLU A 174 16.28 -21.52 -15.04
CA GLU A 174 15.59 -22.81 -15.04
C GLU A 174 14.62 -22.89 -13.85
N MET A 175 15.07 -22.50 -12.66
CA MET A 175 14.25 -22.48 -11.45
C MET A 175 13.13 -21.43 -11.52
N LEU A 176 13.43 -20.28 -12.13
CA LEU A 176 12.41 -19.25 -12.40
C LEU A 176 11.32 -19.80 -13.34
N PHE A 177 11.71 -20.48 -14.41
CA PHE A 177 10.76 -21.05 -15.39
C PHE A 177 9.93 -22.18 -14.79
N ASP A 178 10.57 -23.05 -14.01
CA ASP A 178 9.89 -24.10 -13.28
C ASP A 178 8.88 -23.53 -12.26
N ALA A 179 9.24 -22.48 -11.53
CA ALA A 179 8.37 -21.82 -10.58
C ALA A 179 7.11 -21.26 -11.26
N HIS A 180 7.26 -20.64 -12.44
CA HIS A 180 6.12 -20.13 -13.21
C HIS A 180 5.25 -21.27 -13.75
N ASN A 181 5.86 -22.32 -14.30
CA ASN A 181 5.14 -23.50 -14.80
C ASN A 181 4.28 -24.12 -13.71
N HIS A 182 4.87 -24.40 -12.54
CA HIS A 182 4.14 -24.95 -11.40
C HIS A 182 3.04 -24.01 -10.90
N ALA A 183 3.33 -22.71 -10.77
CA ALA A 183 2.34 -21.75 -10.32
C ALA A 183 1.15 -21.64 -11.28
N PHE A 184 1.39 -21.56 -12.59
CA PHE A 184 0.33 -21.46 -13.58
C PHE A 184 -0.52 -22.73 -13.67
N ARG A 185 0.10 -23.90 -13.55
CA ARG A 185 -0.64 -25.18 -13.45
C ARG A 185 -1.49 -25.26 -12.19
N ALA A 186 -0.93 -24.92 -11.03
CA ALA A 186 -1.65 -24.96 -9.76
C ALA A 186 -2.79 -23.95 -9.69
N LEU A 187 -2.59 -22.75 -10.28
CA LEU A 187 -3.60 -21.68 -10.34
C LEU A 187 -4.64 -21.88 -11.46
N GLY A 188 -4.41 -22.82 -12.37
CA GLY A 188 -5.33 -23.19 -13.45
C GLY A 188 -5.27 -22.27 -14.67
N GLY A 189 -4.21 -21.47 -14.84
CA GLY A 189 -4.02 -20.61 -16.01
C GLY A 189 -2.95 -19.55 -15.85
N VAL A 190 -2.72 -18.78 -16.91
CA VAL A 190 -1.71 -17.71 -16.98
C VAL A 190 -2.40 -16.34 -16.93
N PRO A 191 -2.15 -15.51 -15.93
CA PRO A 191 -2.68 -14.15 -15.90
C PRO A 191 -2.05 -13.29 -17.00
N ARG A 192 -2.73 -12.20 -17.39
CA ARG A 192 -2.30 -11.33 -18.50
C ARG A 192 -1.01 -10.58 -18.23
N ARG A 193 -0.72 -10.23 -16.96
CA ARG A 193 0.41 -9.38 -16.55
C ARG A 193 1.13 -9.95 -15.34
N GLY A 194 2.47 -10.06 -15.44
CA GLY A 194 3.35 -10.42 -14.34
C GLY A 194 4.05 -9.19 -13.77
N ILE A 195 3.95 -8.96 -12.46
CA ILE A 195 4.58 -7.82 -11.76
C ILE A 195 5.84 -8.32 -11.06
N TYR A 196 7.00 -7.76 -11.45
CA TYR A 196 8.31 -8.18 -10.99
C TYR A 196 9.09 -7.06 -10.33
N ASP A 197 9.90 -7.40 -9.34
CA ASP A 197 11.01 -6.53 -8.98
C ASP A 197 12.16 -6.62 -10.00
N ASN A 198 13.16 -5.75 -9.85
CA ASN A 198 14.36 -5.75 -10.70
C ASN A 198 15.31 -6.90 -10.36
N MET A 199 14.82 -8.14 -10.44
CA MET A 199 15.65 -9.32 -10.18
C MET A 199 16.62 -9.60 -11.36
N SER A 200 17.81 -10.08 -11.06
CA SER A 200 18.88 -10.32 -12.03
C SER A 200 18.54 -11.35 -13.11
N THR A 201 17.61 -12.27 -12.83
CA THR A 201 17.11 -13.26 -13.78
C THR A 201 16.09 -12.69 -14.78
N ALA A 202 15.54 -11.50 -14.53
CA ALA A 202 14.57 -10.86 -15.42
C ALA A 202 15.14 -9.63 -16.13
N VAL A 203 16.05 -8.90 -15.50
CA VAL A 203 16.58 -7.61 -15.97
C VAL A 203 18.09 -7.59 -15.97
N ASP A 204 18.71 -7.43 -17.15
CA ASP A 204 20.16 -7.29 -17.29
C ASP A 204 20.67 -5.90 -16.88
N LYS A 205 19.93 -4.84 -17.24
CA LYS A 205 20.26 -3.45 -16.89
C LYS A 205 19.02 -2.65 -16.55
N VAL A 206 19.11 -1.88 -15.49
CA VAL A 206 18.07 -0.94 -15.04
C VAL A 206 18.43 0.46 -15.50
N GLY A 207 17.66 1.04 -16.45
CA GLY A 207 17.79 2.42 -16.93
C GLY A 207 17.11 3.44 -16.00
N ARG A 208 16.85 4.64 -16.51
CA ARG A 208 16.10 5.69 -15.80
C ARG A 208 14.59 5.43 -15.91
N GLY A 209 13.88 5.60 -14.79
CA GLY A 209 12.42 5.39 -14.75
C GLY A 209 12.02 3.93 -14.99
N LYS A 210 11.17 3.68 -15.97
CA LYS A 210 10.69 2.34 -16.36
C LYS A 210 11.53 1.65 -17.43
N GLU A 211 12.59 2.27 -17.94
CA GLU A 211 13.47 1.65 -18.93
C GLU A 211 14.21 0.45 -18.33
N ARG A 212 14.11 -0.70 -18.97
CA ARG A 212 14.75 -1.96 -18.58
C ARG A 212 15.31 -2.67 -19.79
N SER A 213 16.52 -3.19 -19.67
CA SER A 213 17.04 -4.20 -20.59
C SER A 213 16.61 -5.56 -20.05
N VAL A 214 15.56 -6.11 -20.63
CA VAL A 214 15.01 -7.41 -20.20
C VAL A 214 15.90 -8.53 -20.70
N ASN A 215 16.16 -9.51 -19.87
CA ASN A 215 16.98 -10.68 -20.23
C ASN A 215 16.28 -11.50 -21.32
N LEU A 216 17.01 -11.93 -22.35
CA LEU A 216 16.46 -12.66 -23.50
C LEU A 216 15.76 -13.97 -23.12
N ARG A 217 16.32 -14.71 -22.15
CA ARG A 217 15.70 -15.97 -21.68
C ARG A 217 14.39 -15.70 -20.95
N PHE A 218 14.34 -14.64 -20.15
CA PHE A 218 13.11 -14.20 -19.49
C PHE A 218 12.06 -13.76 -20.52
N GLN A 219 12.48 -13.01 -21.56
CA GLN A 219 11.59 -12.60 -22.64
C GLN A 219 11.04 -13.81 -23.43
N ALA A 220 11.85 -14.83 -23.66
CA ALA A 220 11.39 -16.07 -24.28
C ALA A 220 10.30 -16.77 -23.43
N MET A 221 10.45 -16.79 -22.09
CA MET A 221 9.44 -17.35 -21.18
C MET A 221 8.15 -16.53 -21.23
N THR A 222 8.20 -15.20 -21.16
CA THR A 222 7.01 -14.34 -21.19
C THR A 222 6.26 -14.48 -22.53
N SER A 223 7.01 -14.62 -23.63
CA SER A 223 6.43 -14.87 -24.96
C SER A 223 5.80 -16.26 -25.09
N HIS A 224 6.38 -17.28 -24.44
CA HIS A 224 5.82 -18.64 -24.42
C HIS A 224 4.49 -18.70 -23.69
N TYR A 225 4.38 -18.04 -22.54
CA TYR A 225 3.17 -18.01 -21.72
C TYR A 225 2.20 -16.90 -22.11
N LEU A 226 2.56 -16.01 -23.03
CA LEU A 226 1.75 -14.90 -23.56
C LEU A 226 1.27 -13.91 -22.48
N PHE A 227 2.13 -13.60 -21.50
CA PHE A 227 1.84 -12.54 -20.51
C PHE A 227 2.81 -11.36 -20.64
N GLU A 228 2.37 -10.18 -20.21
CA GLU A 228 3.18 -8.95 -20.23
C GLU A 228 3.95 -8.79 -18.92
N PRO A 229 5.29 -8.64 -18.94
CA PRO A 229 6.06 -8.33 -17.75
C PRO A 229 5.98 -6.84 -17.41
N ASP A 230 5.66 -6.51 -16.16
CA ASP A 230 5.68 -5.15 -15.61
C ASP A 230 6.70 -5.09 -14.47
N PHE A 231 7.61 -4.11 -14.52
CA PHE A 231 8.68 -3.98 -13.54
C PHE A 231 8.43 -2.80 -12.61
N CYS A 232 8.51 -3.05 -11.29
CA CYS A 232 8.36 -2.02 -10.28
C CYS A 232 9.44 -0.93 -10.41
N ASN A 233 9.07 0.33 -10.15
CA ASN A 233 10.01 1.42 -10.08
C ASN A 233 10.90 1.29 -8.83
N ARG A 234 12.19 1.69 -8.93
CA ARG A 234 13.17 1.62 -7.82
C ARG A 234 12.72 2.30 -6.52
N ALA A 235 11.83 3.29 -6.59
CA ALA A 235 11.37 4.08 -5.45
C ALA A 235 9.90 3.85 -5.08
N ALA A 236 9.19 2.95 -5.77
CA ALA A 236 7.75 2.74 -5.58
C ALA A 236 7.47 1.60 -4.61
N GLY A 237 7.84 1.75 -3.34
CA GLY A 237 7.56 0.77 -2.27
C GLY A 237 6.07 0.43 -2.12
N TRP A 238 5.16 1.29 -2.61
CA TRP A 238 3.72 1.02 -2.62
C TRP A 238 3.29 -0.02 -3.69
N GLU A 239 4.02 -0.12 -4.80
CA GLU A 239 3.81 -1.17 -5.81
C GLU A 239 4.22 -2.55 -5.25
N LYS A 240 5.23 -2.58 -4.35
CA LYS A 240 5.74 -3.77 -3.67
C LYS A 240 4.93 -4.20 -2.44
N GLY A 241 4.20 -3.31 -1.79
CA GLY A 241 3.59 -3.57 -0.48
C GLY A 241 2.67 -4.80 -0.41
N GLN A 242 2.11 -5.24 -1.55
CA GLN A 242 1.32 -6.48 -1.62
C GLN A 242 2.20 -7.73 -1.68
N VAL A 243 3.37 -7.65 -2.30
CA VAL A 243 4.31 -8.76 -2.46
C VAL A 243 5.05 -9.02 -1.14
N GLU A 244 5.63 -7.97 -0.54
CA GLU A 244 6.34 -8.06 0.75
C GLU A 244 5.43 -8.60 1.86
N LYS A 245 4.17 -8.17 1.89
CA LYS A 245 3.18 -8.71 2.84
C LYS A 245 2.93 -10.20 2.61
N ASN A 246 2.96 -10.68 1.35
CA ASN A 246 2.77 -12.09 1.05
C ASN A 246 3.92 -12.95 1.56
N VAL A 247 5.15 -12.50 1.39
CA VAL A 247 6.35 -13.18 1.91
C VAL A 247 6.29 -13.29 3.44
N GLN A 248 5.94 -12.20 4.14
CA GLN A 248 5.78 -12.20 5.60
C GLN A 248 4.63 -13.12 6.05
N ASP A 249 3.47 -13.05 5.42
CA ASP A 249 2.32 -13.92 5.71
C ASP A 249 2.67 -15.40 5.50
N ALA A 250 3.44 -15.73 4.46
CA ALA A 250 3.90 -17.08 4.17
C ALA A 250 4.87 -17.58 5.25
N ARG A 251 5.84 -16.76 5.67
CA ARG A 251 6.74 -17.10 6.77
C ARG A 251 6.01 -17.44 8.04
N HIS A 252 5.06 -16.60 8.44
CA HIS A 252 4.27 -16.83 9.67
C HIS A 252 3.38 -18.07 9.61
N ARG A 253 2.84 -18.42 8.44
CA ARG A 253 1.83 -19.48 8.31
C ARG A 253 2.43 -20.84 7.96
N LEU A 254 3.54 -20.86 7.22
CA LEU A 254 4.15 -22.08 6.70
C LEU A 254 5.45 -22.39 7.42
N TRP A 255 6.37 -21.45 7.48
CA TRP A 255 7.72 -21.72 8.01
C TRP A 255 7.79 -21.93 9.52
N GLN A 256 6.89 -21.31 10.31
CA GLN A 256 6.92 -21.46 11.78
C GLN A 256 6.49 -22.84 12.26
N SER A 257 5.65 -23.56 11.50
CA SER A 257 5.12 -24.88 11.85
C SER A 257 5.55 -25.99 10.89
N MET A 258 6.59 -25.74 10.10
CA MET A 258 7.07 -26.65 9.06
C MET A 258 7.79 -27.85 9.67
N PRO A 259 7.39 -29.10 9.32
CA PRO A 259 8.10 -30.31 9.73
C PRO A 259 9.42 -30.46 8.95
N PRO A 260 10.36 -31.31 9.41
CA PRO A 260 11.50 -31.72 8.61
C PRO A 260 11.05 -32.61 7.44
N PHE A 261 11.78 -32.55 6.32
CA PHE A 261 11.50 -33.33 5.12
C PHE A 261 12.73 -34.17 4.73
N GLU A 262 12.51 -35.29 4.07
CA GLU A 262 13.62 -36.10 3.56
C GLU A 262 14.19 -35.54 2.26
N THR A 263 13.35 -34.97 1.40
CA THR A 263 13.71 -34.43 0.08
C THR A 263 13.13 -33.04 -0.15
N LEU A 264 13.73 -32.33 -1.12
CA LEU A 264 13.21 -31.02 -1.56
C LEU A 264 11.84 -31.17 -2.25
N ASP A 265 11.60 -32.28 -2.95
CA ASP A 265 10.33 -32.54 -3.61
C ASP A 265 9.21 -32.76 -2.59
N ALA A 266 9.47 -33.52 -1.53
CA ALA A 266 8.51 -33.69 -0.42
C ALA A 266 8.15 -32.35 0.25
N LEU A 267 9.13 -31.47 0.43
CA LEU A 267 8.89 -30.11 0.91
C LEU A 267 7.99 -29.34 -0.07
N ASN A 268 8.26 -29.40 -1.36
CA ASN A 268 7.51 -28.66 -2.38
C ASN A 268 6.07 -29.18 -2.51
N ASP A 269 5.83 -30.48 -2.42
CA ASP A 269 4.50 -31.08 -2.42
C ASP A 269 3.71 -30.62 -1.19
N TRP A 270 4.34 -30.61 -0.03
CA TRP A 270 3.73 -30.09 1.19
C TRP A 270 3.40 -28.59 1.08
N LEU A 271 4.30 -27.77 0.54
CA LEU A 271 4.07 -26.34 0.33
C LEU A 271 2.87 -26.10 -0.60
N GLU A 272 2.77 -26.83 -1.71
CA GLU A 272 1.66 -26.71 -2.64
C GLU A 272 0.34 -27.10 -1.97
N GLN A 273 0.31 -28.22 -1.25
CA GLN A 273 -0.88 -28.66 -0.51
C GLN A 273 -1.33 -27.59 0.52
N ARG A 274 -0.38 -27.07 1.32
CA ARG A 274 -0.70 -26.05 2.32
C ARG A 274 -1.15 -24.72 1.69
N CYS A 275 -0.62 -24.34 0.54
CA CYS A 275 -1.12 -23.19 -0.20
C CYS A 275 -2.57 -23.40 -0.60
N ARG A 276 -2.94 -24.58 -1.12
CA ARG A 276 -4.33 -24.91 -1.51
C ARG A 276 -5.28 -24.88 -0.32
N GLU A 277 -4.92 -25.50 0.80
CA GLU A 277 -5.70 -25.46 2.04
C GLU A 277 -5.95 -24.02 2.54
N LEU A 278 -4.93 -23.16 2.46
CA LEU A 278 -5.05 -21.75 2.84
C LEU A 278 -5.92 -20.94 1.87
N TRP A 279 -6.03 -21.33 0.60
CA TRP A 279 -7.01 -20.71 -0.31
C TRP A 279 -8.42 -21.03 0.08
N GLU A 280 -8.70 -22.30 0.36
CA GLU A 280 -10.05 -22.77 0.74
C GLU A 280 -10.54 -22.10 2.02
N GLN A 281 -9.65 -21.90 2.99
CA GLN A 281 -9.98 -21.19 4.23
C GLN A 281 -10.26 -19.68 4.01
N ARG A 282 -9.64 -19.05 3.00
CA ARG A 282 -9.81 -17.63 2.66
C ARG A 282 -10.95 -17.38 1.68
N LEU A 283 -11.33 -18.35 0.90
CA LEU A 283 -12.51 -18.29 0.05
C LEU A 283 -13.73 -18.17 0.96
N CYS A 284 -14.14 -16.97 1.13
CA CYS A 284 -15.18 -16.38 1.97
C CYS A 284 -16.35 -17.32 2.28
N PRO A 285 -16.99 -17.22 3.49
CA PRO A 285 -18.22 -17.94 3.85
C PRO A 285 -19.44 -17.58 2.98
N TRP A 286 -19.32 -16.65 2.04
CA TRP A 286 -20.39 -16.21 1.15
C TRP A 286 -20.29 -16.91 -0.20
N TRP A 287 -21.30 -17.68 -0.57
CA TRP A 287 -21.51 -18.55 -1.72
C TRP A 287 -21.19 -18.00 -3.13
N TRP A 288 -20.71 -16.76 -3.25
CA TRP A 288 -20.22 -16.15 -4.51
C TRP A 288 -18.83 -16.63 -4.95
N CYS A 289 -18.06 -17.30 -4.10
CA CYS A 289 -16.66 -17.68 -4.36
C CYS A 289 -16.49 -19.14 -4.86
N ARG A 290 -17.53 -19.89 -5.11
CA ARG A 290 -17.45 -21.26 -5.66
C ARG A 290 -17.20 -21.36 -7.16
N ARG A 291 -16.80 -20.28 -7.83
CA ARG A 291 -16.37 -20.38 -9.22
C ARG A 291 -14.90 -20.77 -9.27
N PRO A 292 -14.48 -21.64 -10.25
CA PRO A 292 -13.09 -22.05 -10.38
C PRO A 292 -12.18 -20.82 -10.47
N LEU A 293 -10.97 -20.97 -9.94
CA LEU A 293 -9.98 -19.90 -9.76
C LEU A 293 -9.69 -19.12 -11.05
N ILE A 294 -10.00 -19.68 -12.18
CA ILE A 294 -9.95 -19.05 -13.51
C ILE A 294 -11.07 -19.66 -14.39
N SER A 295 -12.17 -18.95 -14.58
CA SER A 295 -13.08 -19.26 -15.69
C SER A 295 -12.57 -18.54 -16.95
N TRP A 296 -11.74 -19.21 -17.72
CA TRP A 296 -11.16 -18.70 -18.97
C TRP A 296 -11.86 -19.26 -20.21
N LEU A 297 -13.14 -19.54 -20.16
CA LEU A 297 -13.90 -19.94 -21.34
C LEU A 297 -15.18 -19.10 -21.41
N ALA A 298 -15.09 -17.96 -22.04
CA ALA A 298 -16.08 -17.30 -22.89
C ALA A 298 -15.40 -16.21 -23.69
#